data_6fa1ef1a522133a1c7acf5b27586bfe1
#
_entry.id   6fa1ef1a522133a1c7acf5b27586bfe1
#
_cell.length_a   1.000
_cell.length_b   1.000
_cell.length_c   1.000
_cell.angle_alpha   90.00
_cell.angle_beta   90.00
_cell.angle_gamma   90.00
#
_symmetry.space_group_name_H-M   'P 1'
#
loop_
_entity.id
_entity.type
_entity.pdbx_description
1 polymer ?
#
loop_
_entity_poly.entity_id
_entity_poly.type
_entity_poly.pdbx_seq_one_letter_code
_entity_poly.pdbx_strand_id
1 'polypeptide(L)'
;MIIRLAPADYHRFHFPADGRISNSKRIDGSYYSVSPYAVKKRKRIYWENTREYSVLSTASAGDILMCEVGATMVGSIVQSYTPDTDVEKGQEKGWFAFGGSTIIILFEKGRVRVDEDILENTKKGYETSMKMGERLAAAAVGDSL
;
A
#
# COMPACT_ATOMS: atom_id res chain seq x y z
N MET A 1 3.81 -0.77 6.29
CA MET A 1 4.40 -1.56 5.19
C MET A 1 4.52 -0.67 3.97
N ILE A 2 5.60 -0.80 3.19
CA ILE A 2 5.81 -0.05 1.95
C ILE A 2 6.05 -1.07 0.83
N ILE A 3 5.26 -1.02 -0.23
CA ILE A 3 5.33 -1.92 -1.38
C ILE A 3 5.70 -1.09 -2.59
N ARG A 4 6.91 -1.27 -3.10
CA ARG A 4 7.42 -0.57 -4.28
C ARG A 4 7.13 -1.38 -5.54
N LEU A 5 6.67 -0.74 -6.57
CA LEU A 5 6.44 -1.31 -7.89
C LEU A 5 7.45 -0.71 -8.88
N ALA A 6 8.32 -1.55 -9.42
CA ALA A 6 9.21 -1.16 -10.52
C ALA A 6 8.42 -1.02 -11.83
N PRO A 7 8.90 -0.30 -12.85
CA PRO A 7 8.14 -0.07 -14.09
C PRO A 7 7.63 -1.32 -14.80
N ALA A 8 8.30 -2.46 -14.63
CA ALA A 8 7.92 -3.74 -15.23
C ALA A 8 6.97 -4.58 -14.36
N ASP A 9 6.67 -4.13 -13.13
CA ASP A 9 5.83 -4.87 -12.22
C ASP A 9 4.33 -4.68 -12.54
N TYR A 10 3.49 -5.47 -11.90
CA TYR A 10 2.04 -5.34 -11.97
C TYR A 10 1.60 -4.08 -11.21
N HIS A 11 0.93 -3.16 -11.88
CA HIS A 11 0.58 -1.83 -11.36
C HIS A 11 -0.88 -1.68 -10.92
N ARG A 12 -1.63 -2.76 -10.76
CA ARG A 12 -2.96 -2.74 -10.13
C ARG A 12 -2.82 -3.05 -8.64
N PHE A 13 -3.66 -2.43 -7.84
CA PHE A 13 -3.69 -2.66 -6.39
C PHE A 13 -5.08 -3.13 -5.95
N HIS A 14 -5.10 -3.95 -4.90
CA HIS A 14 -6.26 -4.70 -4.46
C HIS A 14 -6.48 -4.54 -2.97
N PHE A 15 -7.70 -4.77 -2.51
CA PHE A 15 -8.01 -4.72 -1.09
C PHE A 15 -7.35 -5.89 -0.35
N PRO A 16 -6.65 -5.63 0.78
CA PRO A 16 -5.95 -6.68 1.53
C PRO A 16 -6.88 -7.51 2.43
N ALA A 17 -8.10 -7.07 2.66
CA ALA A 17 -9.09 -7.72 3.52
C ALA A 17 -10.50 -7.31 3.10
N ASP A 18 -11.51 -8.07 3.56
CA ASP A 18 -12.91 -7.68 3.49
C ASP A 18 -13.17 -6.50 4.43
N GLY A 19 -14.02 -5.57 4.03
CA GLY A 19 -14.36 -4.43 4.87
C GLY A 19 -15.12 -3.34 4.13
N ARG A 20 -15.34 -2.22 4.81
CA ARG A 20 -15.97 -1.04 4.25
C ARG A 20 -14.93 0.00 3.91
N ILE A 21 -14.89 0.43 2.66
CA ILE A 21 -13.90 1.39 2.17
C ILE A 21 -14.44 2.82 2.18
N SER A 22 -13.66 3.76 2.70
CA SER A 22 -13.98 5.19 2.65
C SER A 22 -13.75 5.79 1.26
N ASN A 23 -14.23 7.02 1.06
CA ASN A 23 -13.80 7.81 -0.09
C ASN A 23 -12.29 8.05 -0.07
N SER A 24 -11.66 8.09 -1.25
CA SER A 24 -10.25 8.47 -1.36
C SER A 24 -10.07 9.98 -1.21
N LYS A 25 -8.95 10.38 -0.62
CA LYS A 25 -8.51 11.77 -0.54
C LYS A 25 -7.19 11.93 -1.26
N ARG A 26 -7.17 12.83 -2.24
CA ARG A 26 -5.98 13.18 -3.00
C ARG A 26 -5.21 14.28 -2.29
N ILE A 27 -3.89 14.14 -2.29
CA ILE A 27 -2.93 15.16 -1.87
C ILE A 27 -1.99 15.38 -3.04
N ASP A 28 -2.08 16.56 -3.65
CA ASP A 28 -1.22 16.93 -4.76
C ASP A 28 0.20 17.22 -4.28
N GLY A 29 1.17 16.91 -5.12
CA GLY A 29 2.58 17.05 -4.83
C GLY A 29 3.46 16.86 -6.06
N SER A 30 4.71 16.51 -5.83
CA SER A 30 5.69 16.22 -6.88
C SER A 30 5.55 14.79 -7.42
N TYR A 31 6.37 14.46 -8.41
CA TYR A 31 6.49 13.13 -9.01
C TYR A 31 7.96 12.67 -9.04
N TYR A 32 8.62 12.70 -7.89
CA TYR A 32 9.98 12.18 -7.76
C TYR A 32 10.00 10.66 -7.93
N SER A 33 11.11 10.15 -8.44
CA SER A 33 11.32 8.69 -8.56
C SER A 33 11.28 8.02 -7.19
N VAL A 34 10.56 6.90 -7.09
CA VAL A 34 10.53 6.03 -5.89
C VAL A 34 11.55 4.89 -5.96
N SER A 35 12.52 4.96 -6.87
CA SER A 35 13.60 3.98 -6.89
C SER A 35 14.36 3.95 -5.55
N PRO A 36 14.93 2.80 -5.14
CA PRO A 36 15.68 2.70 -3.87
C PRO A 36 16.80 3.73 -3.75
N TYR A 37 17.45 4.06 -4.87
CA TYR A 37 18.50 5.07 -4.92
C TYR A 37 17.95 6.48 -4.63
N ALA A 38 16.81 6.84 -5.24
CA ALA A 38 16.18 8.15 -5.03
C ALA A 38 15.67 8.30 -3.59
N VAL A 39 14.99 7.29 -3.07
CA VAL A 39 14.46 7.28 -1.70
C VAL A 39 15.60 7.36 -0.67
N LYS A 40 16.73 6.69 -0.91
CA LYS A 40 17.91 6.76 -0.04
C LYS A 40 18.50 8.17 0.03
N LYS A 41 18.48 8.91 -1.09
CA LYS A 41 18.99 10.29 -1.16
C LYS A 41 17.98 11.32 -0.64
N ARG A 42 16.69 11.10 -0.87
CA ARG A 42 15.62 12.03 -0.46
C ARG A 42 14.55 11.27 0.32
N LYS A 43 14.71 11.22 1.62
CA LYS A 43 13.82 10.44 2.51
C LYS A 43 12.37 10.93 2.54
N ARG A 44 12.09 12.13 2.01
CA ARG A 44 10.77 12.76 2.04
C ARG A 44 9.91 12.48 0.81
N ILE A 45 10.36 11.69 -0.16
CA ILE A 45 9.68 11.42 -1.43
C ILE A 45 8.24 10.95 -1.23
N TYR A 46 8.00 10.03 -0.30
CA TYR A 46 6.67 9.45 -0.11
C TYR A 46 5.61 10.45 0.35
N TRP A 47 5.96 11.49 1.07
CA TRP A 47 5.02 12.53 1.48
C TRP A 47 5.14 13.84 0.71
N GLU A 48 6.10 13.95 -0.19
CA GLU A 48 6.20 15.06 -1.14
C GLU A 48 5.54 14.74 -2.48
N ASN A 49 5.44 13.46 -2.85
CA ASN A 49 4.79 13.05 -4.09
C ASN A 49 3.26 13.12 -3.99
N THR A 50 2.63 13.35 -5.15
CA THR A 50 1.19 13.20 -5.31
C THR A 50 0.77 11.81 -4.86
N ARG A 51 -0.25 11.74 -4.02
CA ARG A 51 -0.74 10.50 -3.44
C ARG A 51 -2.22 10.55 -3.18
N GLU A 52 -2.83 9.40 -3.11
CA GLU A 52 -4.21 9.23 -2.67
C GLU A 52 -4.26 8.27 -1.49
N TYR A 53 -5.13 8.51 -0.53
CA TYR A 53 -5.33 7.59 0.57
C TYR A 53 -6.81 7.38 0.88
N SER A 54 -7.11 6.19 1.37
CA SER A 54 -8.43 5.80 1.87
C SER A 54 -8.27 4.88 3.07
N VAL A 55 -9.32 4.72 3.85
CA VAL A 55 -9.36 3.85 5.03
C VAL A 55 -10.31 2.70 4.75
N LEU A 56 -9.82 1.48 4.93
CA LEU A 56 -10.58 0.24 4.89
C LEU A 56 -10.85 -0.20 6.33
N SER A 57 -12.10 -0.09 6.77
CA SER A 57 -12.51 -0.56 8.09
C SER A 57 -12.86 -2.05 8.02
N THR A 58 -12.13 -2.89 8.75
CA THR A 58 -12.25 -4.35 8.73
C THR A 58 -12.66 -4.91 10.08
N ALA A 59 -13.35 -6.05 10.09
CA ALA A 59 -13.69 -6.75 11.31
C ALA A 59 -12.48 -7.47 11.95
N SER A 60 -11.53 -7.93 11.14
CA SER A 60 -10.43 -8.80 11.58
C SER A 60 -9.14 -8.04 11.92
N ALA A 61 -8.86 -6.92 11.26
CA ALA A 61 -7.58 -6.22 11.35
C ALA A 61 -7.71 -4.75 11.81
N GLY A 62 -8.91 -4.31 12.19
CA GLY A 62 -9.17 -2.91 12.50
C GLY A 62 -9.13 -2.03 11.26
N ASP A 63 -8.81 -0.76 11.42
CA ASP A 63 -8.69 0.17 10.32
C ASP A 63 -7.34 0.02 9.60
N ILE A 64 -7.40 -0.09 8.27
CA ILE A 64 -6.23 -0.18 7.40
C ILE A 64 -6.20 1.08 6.52
N LEU A 65 -5.19 1.93 6.69
CA LEU A 65 -4.97 3.03 5.78
C LEU A 65 -4.18 2.54 4.57
N MET A 66 -4.75 2.72 3.40
CA MET A 66 -4.11 2.45 2.10
C MET A 66 -3.76 3.78 1.45
N CYS A 67 -2.49 3.94 1.06
CA CYS A 67 -1.99 5.17 0.43
C CYS A 67 -1.21 4.80 -0.83
N GLU A 68 -1.72 5.19 -1.97
CA GLU A 68 -1.11 5.03 -3.28
C GLU A 68 -0.29 6.29 -3.60
N VAL A 69 1.02 6.10 -3.80
CA VAL A 69 1.98 7.19 -4.05
C VAL A 69 2.44 7.15 -5.50
N GLY A 70 2.19 8.22 -6.22
CA GLY A 70 2.67 8.42 -7.59
C GLY A 70 4.17 8.71 -7.63
N ALA A 71 4.78 8.49 -8.80
CA ALA A 71 6.20 8.76 -9.02
C ALA A 71 6.46 9.24 -10.46
N THR A 72 7.71 9.43 -10.82
CA THR A 72 8.12 9.83 -12.17
C THR A 72 7.48 8.93 -13.23
N MET A 73 6.86 9.53 -14.22
CA MET A 73 6.11 8.91 -15.32
C MET A 73 4.77 8.25 -14.90
N VAL A 74 4.32 8.36 -13.65
CA VAL A 74 2.97 7.97 -13.26
C VAL A 74 2.03 9.12 -13.56
N GLY A 75 1.29 9.00 -14.65
CA GLY A 75 0.34 10.05 -15.07
C GLY A 75 -0.88 10.19 -14.16
N SER A 76 -1.31 9.10 -13.53
CA SER A 76 -2.48 9.13 -12.63
C SER A 76 -2.56 7.92 -11.71
N ILE A 77 -3.17 8.15 -10.56
CA ILE A 77 -3.70 7.13 -9.66
C ILE A 77 -5.19 7.03 -9.96
N VAL A 78 -5.66 5.86 -10.33
CA VAL A 78 -7.07 5.63 -10.70
C VAL A 78 -7.71 4.71 -9.68
N GLN A 79 -8.75 5.18 -9.03
CA GLN A 79 -9.57 4.37 -8.12
C GLN A 79 -10.74 3.77 -8.91
N SER A 80 -10.98 2.45 -8.79
CA SER A 80 -12.02 1.72 -9.53
C SER A 80 -13.18 1.24 -8.64
N TYR A 81 -13.15 1.55 -7.36
CA TYR A 81 -14.19 1.16 -6.41
C TYR A 81 -15.23 2.25 -6.21
N THR A 82 -16.38 1.88 -5.66
CA THR A 82 -17.40 2.82 -5.19
C THR A 82 -17.12 3.19 -3.74
N PRO A 83 -16.97 4.47 -3.41
CA PRO A 83 -16.78 4.91 -2.02
C PRO A 83 -17.94 4.51 -1.09
N ASP A 84 -17.60 4.32 0.18
CA ASP A 84 -18.56 4.02 1.25
C ASP A 84 -19.37 2.74 1.03
N THR A 85 -18.77 1.75 0.32
CA THR A 85 -19.35 0.42 0.10
C THR A 85 -18.50 -0.67 0.74
N ASP A 86 -19.08 -1.85 0.89
CA ASP A 86 -18.38 -3.05 1.29
C ASP A 86 -17.58 -3.61 0.11
N VAL A 87 -16.39 -4.09 0.38
CA VAL A 87 -15.45 -4.65 -0.58
C VAL A 87 -14.90 -5.99 -0.09
N GLU A 88 -14.45 -6.81 -1.02
CA GLU A 88 -13.90 -8.13 -0.72
C GLU A 88 -12.37 -8.13 -0.85
N LYS A 89 -11.72 -8.98 -0.06
CA LYS A 89 -10.30 -9.25 -0.17
C LYS A 89 -9.94 -9.71 -1.59
N GLY A 90 -8.93 -9.07 -2.18
CA GLY A 90 -8.50 -9.36 -3.54
C GLY A 90 -9.29 -8.64 -4.64
N GLN A 91 -10.41 -7.99 -4.32
CA GLN A 91 -11.11 -7.11 -5.25
C GLN A 91 -10.17 -5.97 -5.67
N GLU A 92 -10.20 -5.59 -6.95
CA GLU A 92 -9.41 -4.47 -7.45
C GLU A 92 -9.86 -3.15 -6.82
N LYS A 93 -8.91 -2.43 -6.25
CA LYS A 93 -9.13 -1.07 -5.72
C LYS A 93 -8.82 -0.01 -6.78
N GLY A 94 -7.86 -0.29 -7.66
CA GLY A 94 -7.44 0.64 -8.70
C GLY A 94 -6.11 0.30 -9.34
N TRP A 95 -5.54 1.26 -10.07
CA TRP A 95 -4.25 1.08 -10.75
C TRP A 95 -3.48 2.40 -10.90
N PHE A 96 -2.18 2.27 -11.12
CA PHE A 96 -1.32 3.38 -11.56
C PHE A 96 -1.21 3.37 -13.08
N ALA A 97 -1.47 4.51 -13.73
CA ALA A 97 -1.27 4.66 -15.16
C ALA A 97 0.15 5.13 -15.43
N PHE A 98 0.97 4.21 -15.93
CA PHE A 98 2.38 4.32 -16.34
C PHE A 98 3.41 4.64 -15.22
N GLY A 99 4.57 3.97 -15.28
CA GLY A 99 5.77 4.25 -14.48
C GLY A 99 5.84 3.55 -13.12
N GLY A 100 6.93 3.77 -12.38
CA GLY A 100 7.13 3.23 -11.03
C GLY A 100 6.19 3.89 -10.01
N SER A 101 5.81 3.16 -8.99
CA SER A 101 4.85 3.61 -7.97
C SER A 101 5.10 2.92 -6.62
N THR A 102 4.38 3.36 -5.60
CA THR A 102 4.49 2.77 -4.26
C THR A 102 3.12 2.73 -3.61
N ILE A 103 2.85 1.63 -2.91
CA ILE A 103 1.69 1.50 -2.03
C ILE A 103 2.19 1.49 -0.60
N ILE A 104 1.63 2.32 0.25
CA ILE A 104 1.90 2.33 1.69
C ILE A 104 0.65 1.83 2.40
N ILE A 105 0.82 0.83 3.24
CA ILE A 105 -0.26 0.29 4.06
C ILE A 105 0.11 0.51 5.52
N LEU A 106 -0.76 1.19 6.27
CA LEU A 106 -0.62 1.38 7.70
C LEU A 106 -1.71 0.58 8.41
N PHE A 107 -1.31 -0.15 9.44
CA PHE A 107 -2.19 -0.93 10.29
C PHE A 107 -2.23 -0.34 11.69
N GLU A 108 -3.32 -0.54 12.39
CA GLU A 108 -3.37 -0.27 13.83
C GLU A 108 -2.39 -1.17 14.57
N LYS A 109 -1.78 -0.60 15.61
CA LYS A 109 -0.79 -1.33 16.42
C LYS A 109 -1.40 -2.58 17.04
N GLY A 110 -0.73 -3.72 16.85
CA GLY A 110 -1.14 -5.00 17.44
C GLY A 110 -2.26 -5.73 16.69
N ARG A 111 -2.83 -5.15 15.64
CA ARG A 111 -3.91 -5.78 14.85
C ARG A 111 -3.42 -6.73 13.78
N VAL A 112 -2.18 -6.56 13.35
CA VAL A 112 -1.61 -7.34 12.24
C VAL A 112 -0.20 -7.78 12.60
N ARG A 113 0.14 -9.02 12.28
CA ARG A 113 1.48 -9.60 12.37
C ARG A 113 2.04 -9.79 10.96
N VAL A 114 3.06 -9.01 10.62
CA VAL A 114 3.79 -9.13 9.34
C VAL A 114 4.61 -10.41 9.34
N ASP A 115 4.74 -11.07 8.20
CA ASP A 115 5.52 -12.30 8.06
C ASP A 115 7.01 -12.05 8.37
N GLU A 116 7.64 -13.04 9.01
CA GLU A 116 8.95 -12.87 9.66
C GLU A 116 10.08 -12.64 8.65
N ASP A 117 10.01 -13.29 7.49
CA ASP A 117 10.97 -13.12 6.40
C ASP A 117 11.03 -11.65 5.89
N ILE A 118 9.86 -11.01 5.78
CA ILE A 118 9.75 -9.59 5.41
C ILE A 118 10.41 -8.71 6.48
N LEU A 119 10.16 -9.01 7.74
CA LEU A 119 10.74 -8.25 8.86
C LEU A 119 12.26 -8.44 8.93
N GLU A 120 12.76 -9.66 8.77
CA GLU A 120 14.20 -9.95 8.78
C GLU A 120 14.95 -9.30 7.62
N ASN A 121 14.40 -9.39 6.39
CA ASN A 121 14.99 -8.75 5.23
C ASN A 121 15.01 -7.22 5.40
N THR A 122 13.92 -6.64 5.89
CA THR A 122 13.85 -5.21 6.17
C THR A 122 14.91 -4.76 7.20
N LYS A 123 15.13 -5.54 8.27
CA LYS A 123 16.19 -5.26 9.27
C LYS A 123 17.59 -5.28 8.64
N LYS A 124 17.80 -6.13 7.65
CA LYS A 124 19.08 -6.22 6.89
C LYS A 124 19.18 -5.14 5.79
N GLY A 125 18.14 -4.33 5.58
CA GLY A 125 18.09 -3.30 4.55
C GLY A 125 17.75 -3.81 3.15
N TYR A 126 17.17 -5.02 3.04
CA TYR A 126 16.73 -5.62 1.79
C TYR A 126 15.24 -5.47 1.58
N GLU A 127 14.83 -5.37 0.31
CA GLU A 127 13.44 -5.56 -0.11
C GLU A 127 13.16 -7.07 -0.25
N THR A 128 11.94 -7.49 0.13
CA THR A 128 11.46 -8.85 -0.13
C THR A 128 10.61 -8.84 -1.40
N SER A 129 11.00 -9.63 -2.39
CA SER A 129 10.21 -9.81 -3.61
C SER A 129 8.97 -10.62 -3.31
N MET A 130 7.83 -10.21 -3.88
CA MET A 130 6.57 -10.90 -3.68
C MET A 130 5.67 -10.79 -4.90
N LYS A 131 4.79 -11.76 -5.08
CA LYS A 131 3.80 -11.78 -6.14
C LYS A 131 2.43 -11.37 -5.61
N MET A 132 1.59 -10.87 -6.50
CA MET A 132 0.19 -10.60 -6.19
C MET A 132 -0.49 -11.88 -5.67
N GLY A 133 -1.20 -11.78 -4.55
CA GLY A 133 -1.86 -12.89 -3.87
C GLY A 133 -1.00 -13.62 -2.83
N GLU A 134 0.29 -13.38 -2.76
CA GLU A 134 1.13 -13.90 -1.68
C GLU A 134 0.80 -13.23 -0.34
N ARG A 135 0.92 -14.02 0.73
CA ARG A 135 0.66 -13.51 2.08
C ARG A 135 1.76 -12.57 2.52
N LEU A 136 1.37 -11.42 3.05
CA LEU A 136 2.25 -10.40 3.64
C LEU A 136 2.21 -10.41 5.17
N ALA A 137 1.05 -10.69 5.68
CA ALA A 137 0.74 -10.58 7.09
C ALA A 137 -0.53 -11.37 7.41
N ALA A 138 -0.76 -11.62 8.68
CA ALA A 138 -2.01 -12.17 9.19
C ALA A 138 -2.60 -11.22 10.24
N ALA A 139 -3.93 -11.23 10.38
CA ALA A 139 -4.55 -10.59 11.53
C ALA A 139 -3.95 -11.20 12.81
N ALA A 140 -3.58 -10.35 13.76
CA ALA A 140 -3.19 -10.84 15.07
C ALA A 140 -4.43 -11.45 15.72
N VAL A 141 -4.38 -12.74 16.01
CA VAL A 141 -5.41 -13.37 16.84
C VAL A 141 -5.31 -12.67 18.19
N GLY A 142 -6.38 -11.98 18.61
CA GLY A 142 -6.39 -11.35 19.92
C GLY A 142 -6.11 -12.43 20.96
N ASP A 143 -5.02 -12.29 21.70
CA ASP A 143 -4.89 -12.96 22.97
C ASP A 143 -6.07 -12.47 23.80
N SER A 144 -7.07 -13.34 23.94
CA SER A 144 -8.16 -13.12 24.89
C SER A 144 -7.51 -13.08 26.26
N LEU A 145 -7.38 -11.86 26.82
CA LEU A 145 -7.08 -11.68 28.24
C LEU A 145 -8.23 -12.21 29.09
#